data_29fa536d5f04aa7c2a9abfa45499d345
#
_entry.id   29fa536d5f04aa7c2a9abfa45499d345
#
_cell.length_a   1.000
_cell.length_b   1.000
_cell.length_c   1.000
_cell.angle_alpha   90.00
_cell.angle_beta   90.00
_cell.angle_gamma   90.00
#
_symmetry.space_group_name_H-M   'P 1'
#
loop_
_entity.id
_entity.type
_entity.pdbx_description
1 polymer ?
#
loop_
_entity_poly.entity_id
_entity_poly.type
_entity_poly.pdbx_seq_one_letter_code
_entity_poly.pdbx_strand_id
1 'polypeptide(L)'
;MQQNKKKVEFLSEGYKIMGNLFRPDNFKEGDVLPAVVMAGPMTGVKEQVAGLWAEHLAKAGFVTLAFDHRNFGESEGTPRQHEDPAKKIEDLKNATSFLGSLSEVDESELGACGISMGGGYALQLAAWDRRIKAVSIVASGLNLGDTFLEMIGKDALVKRLQELNASRQKHYETGEVQYIPAVATENKPAAMIGDEPFEYYGTSRSWSPGWINRYTTESLENLMSFNAVPHAHHVAPTPLLIIHGKNDKYCLPKFAQEVYDKAGEPKEITWVDAPNHIDLYDVEKYVEPAINKTVEWFNKYLRGKSRLNEELTA
;
A
#
# COMPACT_ATOMS: atom_id res chain seq x y z
N MET A 1 6.83 1.69 -26.64
CA MET A 1 5.56 1.79 -25.87
C MET A 1 5.42 0.46 -25.15
N GLN A 2 5.28 0.48 -23.81
CA GLN A 2 5.12 -0.75 -23.03
C GLN A 2 3.77 -1.38 -23.40
N GLN A 3 3.80 -2.43 -24.21
CA GLN A 3 2.64 -3.14 -24.74
C GLN A 3 1.80 -3.80 -23.61
N ASN A 4 2.36 -3.91 -22.41
CA ASN A 4 1.83 -4.68 -21.27
C ASN A 4 1.25 -3.81 -20.15
N LYS A 5 1.26 -2.47 -20.30
CA LYS A 5 0.65 -1.53 -19.35
C LYS A 5 -0.55 -0.86 -19.98
N LYS A 6 -1.71 -0.97 -19.35
CA LYS A 6 -2.96 -0.34 -19.80
C LYS A 6 -3.51 0.57 -18.72
N LYS A 7 -3.83 1.81 -19.06
CA LYS A 7 -4.60 2.70 -18.18
C LYS A 7 -6.05 2.20 -18.11
N VAL A 8 -6.57 2.08 -16.90
CA VAL A 8 -7.91 1.59 -16.61
C VAL A 8 -8.63 2.52 -15.65
N GLU A 9 -9.97 2.45 -15.65
CA GLU A 9 -10.79 3.13 -14.66
C GLU A 9 -11.81 2.15 -14.07
N PHE A 10 -12.17 2.35 -12.80
CA PHE A 10 -13.24 1.63 -12.14
C PHE A 10 -13.94 2.55 -11.13
N LEU A 11 -15.09 2.12 -10.63
CA LEU A 11 -15.86 2.90 -9.66
C LEU A 11 -15.60 2.40 -8.24
N SER A 12 -15.44 3.35 -7.31
CA SER A 12 -15.42 3.10 -5.88
C SER A 12 -16.36 4.09 -5.18
N GLU A 13 -17.46 3.60 -4.63
CA GLU A 13 -18.52 4.42 -4.00
C GLU A 13 -18.97 5.62 -4.89
N GLY A 14 -19.03 5.43 -6.19
CA GLY A 14 -19.43 6.45 -7.17
C GLY A 14 -18.30 7.36 -7.65
N TYR A 15 -17.10 7.30 -7.07
CA TYR A 15 -15.92 8.01 -7.57
C TYR A 15 -15.22 7.19 -8.66
N LYS A 16 -14.74 7.88 -9.68
CA LYS A 16 -13.89 7.33 -10.72
C LYS A 16 -12.47 7.16 -10.21
N ILE A 17 -12.00 5.94 -10.18
CA ILE A 17 -10.65 5.57 -9.72
C ILE A 17 -9.80 5.20 -10.94
N MET A 18 -8.62 5.82 -11.05
CA MET A 18 -7.72 5.65 -12.17
C MET A 18 -6.58 4.70 -11.81
N GLY A 19 -6.34 3.69 -12.64
CA GLY A 19 -5.31 2.68 -12.41
C GLY A 19 -4.44 2.40 -13.63
N ASN A 20 -3.33 1.74 -13.37
CA ASN A 20 -2.45 1.10 -14.34
C ASN A 20 -2.56 -0.42 -14.14
N LEU A 21 -3.12 -1.10 -15.12
CA LEU A 21 -3.14 -2.55 -15.20
C LEU A 21 -1.89 -3.02 -15.95
N PHE A 22 -1.14 -3.92 -15.34
CA PHE A 22 0.05 -4.52 -15.95
C PHE A 22 -0.22 -6.01 -16.20
N ARG A 23 0.26 -6.50 -17.33
CA ARG A 23 0.20 -7.90 -17.76
C ARG A 23 1.60 -8.46 -17.92
N PRO A 24 1.79 -9.77 -17.81
CA PRO A 24 3.07 -10.42 -18.13
C PRO A 24 3.54 -10.11 -19.56
N ASP A 25 4.86 -10.10 -19.77
CA ASP A 25 5.44 -9.81 -21.09
C ASP A 25 5.04 -10.84 -22.16
N ASN A 26 4.77 -12.06 -21.76
CA ASN A 26 4.33 -13.17 -22.62
C ASN A 26 2.81 -13.38 -22.65
N PHE A 27 2.01 -12.42 -22.13
CA PHE A 27 0.55 -12.52 -22.09
C PHE A 27 -0.03 -12.69 -23.50
N LYS A 28 -0.96 -13.62 -23.64
CA LYS A 28 -1.71 -13.91 -24.86
C LYS A 28 -3.20 -13.69 -24.62
N GLU A 29 -3.91 -13.31 -25.68
CA GLU A 29 -5.37 -13.21 -25.64
C GLU A 29 -5.96 -14.60 -25.30
N GLY A 30 -6.83 -14.63 -24.30
CA GLY A 30 -7.42 -15.86 -23.77
C GLY A 30 -6.70 -16.45 -22.55
N ASP A 31 -5.53 -15.92 -22.17
CA ASP A 31 -4.89 -16.30 -20.90
C ASP A 31 -5.77 -15.86 -19.71
N VAL A 32 -5.88 -16.75 -18.71
CA VAL A 32 -6.52 -16.46 -17.44
C VAL A 32 -5.47 -16.67 -16.34
N LEU A 33 -5.14 -15.60 -15.62
CA LEU A 33 -3.96 -15.54 -14.76
C LEU A 33 -4.33 -15.10 -13.32
N PRO A 34 -3.53 -15.49 -12.32
CA PRO A 34 -3.65 -14.91 -10.99
C PRO A 34 -3.40 -13.41 -11.01
N ALA A 35 -4.07 -12.68 -10.12
CA ALA A 35 -3.93 -11.24 -10.08
C ALA A 35 -3.61 -10.69 -8.68
N VAL A 36 -2.92 -9.54 -8.64
CA VAL A 36 -2.51 -8.87 -7.40
C VAL A 36 -2.92 -7.41 -7.43
N VAL A 37 -3.71 -6.99 -6.43
CA VAL A 37 -4.01 -5.58 -6.19
C VAL A 37 -2.90 -4.95 -5.35
N MET A 38 -2.44 -3.75 -5.74
CA MET A 38 -1.38 -3.02 -5.05
C MET A 38 -1.94 -1.92 -4.16
N ALA A 39 -1.47 -1.86 -2.93
CA ALA A 39 -1.75 -0.76 -2.00
C ALA A 39 -0.47 0.07 -1.78
N GLY A 40 -0.46 1.31 -2.24
CA GLY A 40 0.69 2.21 -2.12
C GLY A 40 0.81 2.89 -0.75
N PRO A 41 1.92 3.61 -0.51
CA PRO A 41 2.15 4.40 0.68
C PRO A 41 1.15 5.54 0.87
N MET A 42 1.18 6.17 2.05
CA MET A 42 0.51 7.46 2.23
C MET A 42 1.01 8.45 1.17
N THR A 43 0.14 9.35 0.72
CA THR A 43 0.39 10.34 -0.35
C THR A 43 0.75 9.78 -1.73
N GLY A 44 1.18 8.53 -1.83
CA GLY A 44 1.68 7.92 -3.05
C GLY A 44 0.64 7.84 -4.17
N VAL A 45 1.12 7.89 -5.42
CA VAL A 45 0.34 7.71 -6.64
C VAL A 45 0.80 6.47 -7.41
N LYS A 46 -0.03 5.98 -8.31
CA LYS A 46 0.13 4.71 -9.04
C LYS A 46 1.40 4.57 -9.88
N GLU A 47 2.06 5.68 -10.23
CA GLU A 47 3.32 5.67 -10.98
C GLU A 47 4.55 5.46 -10.09
N GLN A 48 4.43 5.67 -8.78
CA GLN A 48 5.53 5.55 -7.82
C GLN A 48 5.75 4.08 -7.40
N VAL A 49 6.14 3.83 -6.16
CA VAL A 49 6.50 2.48 -5.69
C VAL A 49 5.43 1.41 -5.98
N ALA A 50 4.14 1.75 -5.88
CA ALA A 50 3.08 0.79 -6.20
C ALA A 50 3.14 0.32 -7.66
N GLY A 51 3.43 1.24 -8.60
CA GLY A 51 3.61 0.92 -10.02
C GLY A 51 4.90 0.14 -10.29
N LEU A 52 6.00 0.49 -9.62
CA LEU A 52 7.25 -0.24 -9.74
C LEU A 52 7.08 -1.71 -9.31
N TRP A 53 6.52 -1.95 -8.14
CA TRP A 53 6.28 -3.31 -7.65
C TRP A 53 5.26 -4.06 -8.52
N ALA A 54 4.19 -3.37 -8.98
CA ALA A 54 3.22 -3.96 -9.90
C ALA A 54 3.86 -4.46 -11.19
N GLU A 55 4.77 -3.69 -11.78
CA GLU A 55 5.49 -4.07 -12.99
C GLU A 55 6.38 -5.30 -12.77
N HIS A 56 7.09 -5.36 -11.63
CA HIS A 56 7.92 -6.52 -11.30
C HIS A 56 7.10 -7.80 -11.08
N LEU A 57 5.98 -7.70 -10.38
CA LEU A 57 5.07 -8.84 -10.20
C LEU A 57 4.42 -9.26 -11.53
N ALA A 58 4.13 -8.31 -12.42
CA ALA A 58 3.64 -8.64 -13.75
C ALA A 58 4.67 -9.41 -14.57
N LYS A 59 5.95 -9.01 -14.55
CA LYS A 59 7.06 -9.76 -15.18
C LYS A 59 7.19 -11.19 -14.64
N ALA A 60 6.77 -11.41 -13.38
CA ALA A 60 6.75 -12.73 -12.75
C ALA A 60 5.48 -13.56 -13.07
N GLY A 61 4.60 -13.06 -13.94
CA GLY A 61 3.46 -13.82 -14.47
C GLY A 61 2.12 -13.54 -13.79
N PHE A 62 1.94 -12.42 -13.10
CA PHE A 62 0.68 -11.99 -12.50
C PHE A 62 0.05 -10.84 -13.30
N VAL A 63 -1.28 -10.76 -13.33
CA VAL A 63 -1.95 -9.51 -13.68
C VAL A 63 -1.93 -8.61 -12.45
N THR A 64 -1.46 -7.36 -12.57
CA THR A 64 -1.34 -6.47 -11.40
C THR A 64 -2.02 -5.14 -11.64
N LEU A 65 -2.59 -4.57 -10.58
CA LEU A 65 -3.26 -3.28 -10.62
C LEU A 65 -2.66 -2.34 -9.57
N ALA A 66 -1.96 -1.29 -10.04
CA ALA A 66 -1.62 -0.12 -9.24
C ALA A 66 -2.59 1.01 -9.57
N PHE A 67 -3.16 1.69 -8.57
CA PHE A 67 -4.15 2.72 -8.79
C PHE A 67 -3.96 3.90 -7.84
N ASP A 68 -4.47 5.07 -8.25
CA ASP A 68 -4.58 6.22 -7.38
C ASP A 68 -5.82 6.04 -6.50
N HIS A 69 -5.65 6.04 -5.19
CA HIS A 69 -6.81 6.11 -4.31
C HIS A 69 -7.60 7.40 -4.54
N ARG A 70 -8.89 7.40 -4.17
CA ARG A 70 -9.68 8.64 -4.19
C ARG A 70 -8.91 9.79 -3.54
N ASN A 71 -9.12 11.00 -4.02
CA ASN A 71 -8.47 12.24 -3.61
C ASN A 71 -7.02 12.42 -4.06
N PHE A 72 -6.38 11.41 -4.68
CA PHE A 72 -4.99 11.46 -5.15
C PHE A 72 -4.88 11.28 -6.66
N GLY A 73 -3.73 11.71 -7.20
CA GLY A 73 -3.39 11.49 -8.60
C GLY A 73 -4.48 11.91 -9.57
N GLU A 74 -4.82 11.02 -10.49
CA GLU A 74 -5.86 11.21 -11.50
C GLU A 74 -7.26 10.75 -11.04
N SER A 75 -7.38 10.10 -9.89
CA SER A 75 -8.67 9.66 -9.34
C SER A 75 -9.50 10.84 -8.84
N GLU A 76 -10.81 10.70 -8.87
CA GLU A 76 -11.75 11.69 -8.34
C GLU A 76 -11.70 11.74 -6.81
N GLY A 77 -12.45 12.65 -6.25
CA GLY A 77 -12.63 12.84 -4.81
C GLY A 77 -12.12 14.18 -4.31
N THR A 78 -12.80 14.68 -3.29
CA THR A 78 -12.52 15.96 -2.61
C THR A 78 -12.67 15.79 -1.10
N PRO A 79 -11.88 16.51 -0.30
CA PRO A 79 -10.78 17.42 -0.71
C PRO A 79 -9.62 16.64 -1.32
N ARG A 80 -8.87 17.30 -2.22
CA ARG A 80 -7.68 16.66 -2.83
C ARG A 80 -6.59 16.44 -1.78
N GLN A 81 -5.75 15.41 -1.97
CA GLN A 81 -4.67 14.99 -1.07
C GLN A 81 -5.15 14.75 0.37
N HIS A 82 -6.32 14.14 0.48
CA HIS A 82 -6.92 13.74 1.75
C HIS A 82 -6.78 12.23 1.96
N GLU A 83 -6.05 11.86 3.01
CA GLU A 83 -5.86 10.47 3.43
C GLU A 83 -6.96 10.07 4.42
N ASP A 84 -7.69 9.03 4.07
CA ASP A 84 -8.65 8.37 4.94
C ASP A 84 -8.44 6.86 4.82
N PRO A 85 -7.86 6.20 5.83
CA PRO A 85 -7.59 4.76 5.81
C PRO A 85 -8.82 3.90 5.50
N ALA A 86 -9.98 4.25 6.05
CA ALA A 86 -11.21 3.49 5.82
C ALA A 86 -11.63 3.58 4.34
N LYS A 87 -11.53 4.77 3.75
CA LYS A 87 -11.87 4.99 2.34
C LYS A 87 -10.86 4.35 1.40
N LYS A 88 -9.58 4.35 1.75
CA LYS A 88 -8.55 3.63 0.97
C LYS A 88 -8.75 2.11 1.00
N ILE A 89 -9.14 1.55 2.13
CA ILE A 89 -9.49 0.12 2.22
C ILE A 89 -10.73 -0.18 1.38
N GLU A 90 -11.72 0.71 1.35
CA GLU A 90 -12.88 0.56 0.48
C GLU A 90 -12.50 0.62 -1.02
N ASP A 91 -11.59 1.53 -1.40
CA ASP A 91 -11.05 1.57 -2.76
C ASP A 91 -10.34 0.25 -3.13
N LEU A 92 -9.57 -0.35 -2.19
CA LEU A 92 -8.94 -1.65 -2.39
C LEU A 92 -9.95 -2.79 -2.60
N LYS A 93 -11.06 -2.82 -1.87
CA LYS A 93 -12.13 -3.81 -2.08
C LYS A 93 -12.75 -3.66 -3.46
N ASN A 94 -12.99 -2.42 -3.90
CA ASN A 94 -13.54 -2.15 -5.23
C ASN A 94 -12.51 -2.43 -6.34
N ALA A 95 -11.23 -2.16 -6.13
CA ALA A 95 -10.14 -2.57 -7.01
C ALA A 95 -10.04 -4.10 -7.14
N THR A 96 -10.24 -4.83 -6.03
CA THR A 96 -10.31 -6.31 -6.02
C THR A 96 -11.51 -6.80 -6.84
N SER A 97 -12.67 -6.15 -6.71
CA SER A 97 -13.87 -6.47 -7.52
C SER A 97 -13.63 -6.19 -9.00
N PHE A 98 -12.97 -5.06 -9.32
CA PHE A 98 -12.61 -4.74 -10.70
C PHE A 98 -11.67 -5.79 -11.30
N LEU A 99 -10.60 -6.18 -10.58
CA LEU A 99 -9.69 -7.24 -11.05
C LEU A 99 -10.43 -8.56 -11.30
N GLY A 100 -11.25 -9.02 -10.34
CA GLY A 100 -12.02 -10.26 -10.49
C GLY A 100 -13.08 -10.24 -11.59
N SER A 101 -13.42 -9.05 -12.14
CA SER A 101 -14.35 -8.91 -13.27
C SER A 101 -13.68 -8.99 -14.64
N LEU A 102 -12.34 -8.98 -14.69
CA LEU A 102 -11.59 -9.04 -15.95
C LEU A 102 -11.53 -10.47 -16.48
N SER A 103 -11.76 -10.66 -17.77
CA SER A 103 -11.74 -11.98 -18.42
C SER A 103 -10.37 -12.66 -18.40
N GLU A 104 -9.30 -11.88 -18.26
CA GLU A 104 -7.91 -12.37 -18.14
C GLU A 104 -7.49 -12.70 -16.70
N VAL A 105 -8.38 -12.59 -15.72
CA VAL A 105 -8.08 -12.83 -14.31
C VAL A 105 -8.84 -14.03 -13.78
N ASP A 106 -8.15 -14.93 -13.10
CA ASP A 106 -8.76 -15.97 -12.29
C ASP A 106 -9.24 -15.37 -10.96
N GLU A 107 -10.54 -15.19 -10.80
CA GLU A 107 -11.14 -14.62 -9.59
C GLU A 107 -10.91 -15.46 -8.32
N SER A 108 -10.55 -16.74 -8.49
CA SER A 108 -10.18 -17.63 -7.39
C SER A 108 -8.72 -17.49 -6.94
N GLU A 109 -7.88 -16.73 -7.69
CA GLU A 109 -6.45 -16.56 -7.49
C GLU A 109 -6.06 -15.06 -7.28
N LEU A 110 -6.81 -14.35 -6.44
CA LEU A 110 -6.57 -12.93 -6.15
C LEU A 110 -5.66 -12.76 -4.93
N GLY A 111 -4.62 -11.94 -5.08
CA GLY A 111 -3.70 -11.54 -4.01
C GLY A 111 -3.72 -10.03 -3.75
N ALA A 112 -3.13 -9.62 -2.63
CA ALA A 112 -2.89 -8.23 -2.29
C ALA A 112 -1.43 -8.01 -1.90
N CYS A 113 -0.82 -6.91 -2.37
CA CYS A 113 0.51 -6.49 -1.96
C CYS A 113 0.44 -5.03 -1.48
N GLY A 114 0.88 -4.77 -0.25
CA GLY A 114 0.84 -3.45 0.36
C GLY A 114 2.21 -2.96 0.81
N ILE A 115 2.52 -1.69 0.55
CA ILE A 115 3.81 -1.08 0.85
C ILE A 115 3.59 0.13 1.76
N SER A 116 4.35 0.23 2.85
CA SER A 116 4.23 1.28 3.86
C SER A 116 2.81 1.33 4.45
N MET A 117 2.12 2.46 4.42
CA MET A 117 0.71 2.53 4.85
C MET A 117 -0.19 1.54 4.10
N GLY A 118 0.10 1.30 2.82
CA GLY A 118 -0.59 0.29 2.03
C GLY A 118 -0.48 -1.13 2.62
N GLY A 119 0.59 -1.42 3.37
CA GLY A 119 0.72 -2.71 4.07
C GLY A 119 -0.34 -2.89 5.17
N GLY A 120 -0.60 -1.85 5.95
CA GLY A 120 -1.69 -1.86 6.93
C GLY A 120 -3.08 -1.99 6.27
N TYR A 121 -3.28 -1.31 5.13
CA TYR A 121 -4.52 -1.41 4.36
C TYR A 121 -4.72 -2.81 3.76
N ALA A 122 -3.67 -3.39 3.17
CA ALA A 122 -3.71 -4.74 2.61
C ALA A 122 -3.93 -5.82 3.68
N LEU A 123 -3.32 -5.66 4.87
CA LEU A 123 -3.55 -6.54 6.02
C LEU A 123 -5.03 -6.53 6.43
N GLN A 124 -5.60 -5.33 6.58
CA GLN A 124 -7.01 -5.20 6.94
C GLN A 124 -7.95 -5.69 5.84
N LEU A 125 -7.61 -5.45 4.55
CA LEU A 125 -8.33 -6.05 3.43
C LEU A 125 -8.35 -7.57 3.54
N ALA A 126 -7.18 -8.23 3.68
CA ALA A 126 -7.07 -9.69 3.75
C ALA A 126 -7.79 -10.30 4.96
N ALA A 127 -7.89 -9.55 6.07
CA ALA A 127 -8.62 -9.97 7.25
C ALA A 127 -10.14 -10.09 7.03
N TRP A 128 -10.72 -9.27 6.14
CA TRP A 128 -12.18 -9.13 5.99
C TRP A 128 -12.71 -9.45 4.58
N ASP A 129 -11.85 -9.57 3.58
CA ASP A 129 -12.21 -9.93 2.21
C ASP A 129 -11.63 -11.29 1.80
N ARG A 130 -12.46 -12.33 1.84
CA ARG A 130 -12.05 -13.71 1.57
C ARG A 130 -11.79 -14.02 0.10
N ARG A 131 -11.97 -13.06 -0.80
CA ARG A 131 -11.49 -13.15 -2.18
C ARG A 131 -9.97 -13.08 -2.25
N ILE A 132 -9.32 -12.40 -1.28
CA ILE A 132 -7.86 -12.37 -1.15
C ILE A 132 -7.35 -13.72 -0.64
N LYS A 133 -6.58 -14.42 -1.48
CA LYS A 133 -6.06 -15.77 -1.21
C LYS A 133 -4.63 -15.77 -0.68
N ALA A 134 -3.88 -14.68 -0.85
CA ALA A 134 -2.57 -14.47 -0.22
C ALA A 134 -2.29 -12.97 -0.12
N VAL A 135 -1.56 -12.57 0.91
CA VAL A 135 -1.17 -11.17 1.12
C VAL A 135 0.32 -11.05 1.44
N SER A 136 0.96 -10.05 0.83
CA SER A 136 2.33 -9.63 1.16
C SER A 136 2.31 -8.18 1.61
N ILE A 137 2.92 -7.88 2.77
CA ILE A 137 3.02 -6.53 3.30
C ILE A 137 4.48 -6.15 3.53
N VAL A 138 4.88 -4.97 3.05
CA VAL A 138 6.28 -4.55 2.97
C VAL A 138 6.48 -3.21 3.67
N ALA A 139 7.45 -3.12 4.58
CA ALA A 139 7.78 -1.90 5.35
C ALA A 139 6.53 -1.21 5.92
N SER A 140 5.66 -1.95 6.59
CA SER A 140 4.25 -1.61 6.76
C SER A 140 3.97 -0.66 7.91
N GLY A 141 3.14 0.38 7.65
CA GLY A 141 2.53 1.23 8.66
C GLY A 141 1.33 0.52 9.31
N LEU A 142 1.51 0.00 10.51
CA LEU A 142 0.56 -0.91 11.16
C LEU A 142 -0.16 -0.32 12.37
N ASN A 143 0.49 0.57 13.12
CA ASN A 143 -0.10 1.29 14.25
C ASN A 143 0.49 2.70 14.33
N LEU A 144 -0.20 3.64 13.71
CA LEU A 144 0.33 5.00 13.56
C LEU A 144 0.21 5.82 14.85
N GLY A 145 -0.84 5.59 15.64
CA GLY A 145 -1.01 6.31 16.91
C GLY A 145 0.17 6.08 17.86
N ASP A 146 0.53 4.83 18.08
CA ASP A 146 1.66 4.49 18.94
C ASP A 146 3.01 4.84 18.28
N THR A 147 3.11 4.77 16.94
CA THR A 147 4.30 5.24 16.22
C THR A 147 4.52 6.73 16.47
N PHE A 148 3.51 7.58 16.30
CA PHE A 148 3.61 9.01 16.61
C PHE A 148 3.92 9.26 18.09
N LEU A 149 3.25 8.53 19.00
CA LEU A 149 3.53 8.64 20.45
C LEU A 149 5.01 8.41 20.79
N GLU A 150 5.63 7.40 20.16
CA GLU A 150 7.05 7.09 20.39
C GLU A 150 7.99 8.12 19.72
N MET A 151 7.64 8.57 18.52
CA MET A 151 8.48 9.53 17.77
C MET A 151 8.54 10.91 18.43
N ILE A 152 7.41 11.43 18.93
CA ILE A 152 7.33 12.81 19.39
C ILE A 152 7.01 12.95 20.88
N GLY A 153 6.65 11.86 21.57
CA GLY A 153 6.26 11.87 22.97
C GLY A 153 4.85 12.37 23.25
N LYS A 154 4.35 12.08 24.44
CA LYS A 154 2.94 12.33 24.81
C LYS A 154 2.54 13.79 24.75
N ASP A 155 3.36 14.71 25.29
CA ASP A 155 2.96 16.12 25.37
C ASP A 155 2.91 16.78 23.98
N ALA A 156 3.90 16.45 23.12
CA ALA A 156 3.91 16.93 21.74
C ALA A 156 2.74 16.32 20.91
N LEU A 157 2.41 15.06 21.14
CA LEU A 157 1.26 14.41 20.50
C LEU A 157 -0.05 15.09 20.90
N VAL A 158 -0.26 15.36 22.20
CA VAL A 158 -1.47 16.06 22.69
C VAL A 158 -1.57 17.47 22.06
N LYS A 159 -0.46 18.21 22.02
CA LYS A 159 -0.43 19.53 21.38
C LYS A 159 -0.78 19.42 19.88
N ARG A 160 -0.20 18.44 19.19
CA ARG A 160 -0.47 18.20 17.78
C ARG A 160 -1.95 17.89 17.53
N LEU A 161 -2.56 17.04 18.33
CA LEU A 161 -3.99 16.72 18.24
C LEU A 161 -4.86 17.98 18.46
N GLN A 162 -4.50 18.85 19.41
CA GLN A 162 -5.22 20.11 19.61
C GLN A 162 -5.16 21.02 18.37
N GLU A 163 -3.99 21.13 17.73
CA GLU A 163 -3.81 21.89 16.47
C GLU A 163 -4.67 21.30 15.34
N LEU A 164 -4.70 19.98 15.21
CA LEU A 164 -5.51 19.27 14.19
C LEU A 164 -7.01 19.45 14.43
N ASN A 165 -7.45 19.35 15.70
CA ASN A 165 -8.85 19.58 16.05
C ASN A 165 -9.29 21.04 15.81
N ALA A 166 -8.43 22.02 16.07
CA ALA A 166 -8.69 23.43 15.73
C ALA A 166 -8.81 23.63 14.21
N SER A 167 -7.97 22.95 13.42
CA SER A 167 -8.04 22.96 11.96
C SER A 167 -9.37 22.36 11.46
N ARG A 168 -9.81 21.24 12.03
CA ARG A 168 -11.12 20.60 11.74
C ARG A 168 -12.28 21.53 12.07
N GLN A 169 -12.23 22.21 13.23
CA GLN A 169 -13.27 23.17 13.62
C GLN A 169 -13.34 24.33 12.62
N LYS A 170 -12.18 24.88 12.20
CA LYS A 170 -12.13 25.95 11.20
C LYS A 170 -12.72 25.48 9.86
N HIS A 171 -12.37 24.28 9.42
CA HIS A 171 -12.94 23.71 8.19
C HIS A 171 -14.47 23.60 8.28
N TYR A 172 -15.02 23.11 9.39
CA TYR A 172 -16.47 23.04 9.61
C TYR A 172 -17.15 24.43 9.55
N GLU A 173 -16.55 25.43 10.17
CA GLU A 173 -17.11 26.78 10.24
C GLU A 173 -17.04 27.56 8.93
N THR A 174 -15.99 27.35 8.15
CA THR A 174 -15.67 28.18 6.97
C THR A 174 -15.72 27.45 5.63
N GLY A 175 -15.74 26.12 5.64
CA GLY A 175 -15.54 25.30 4.43
C GLY A 175 -14.10 25.29 3.92
N GLU A 176 -13.15 25.97 4.60
CA GLU A 176 -11.77 26.07 4.18
C GLU A 176 -10.93 24.85 4.63
N VAL A 177 -10.50 24.02 3.68
CA VAL A 177 -9.61 22.89 3.95
C VAL A 177 -8.20 23.38 4.23
N GLN A 178 -7.64 22.97 5.37
CA GLN A 178 -6.26 23.32 5.73
C GLN A 178 -5.28 22.27 5.21
N TYR A 179 -4.14 22.71 4.70
CA TYR A 179 -3.11 21.87 4.12
C TYR A 179 -1.73 22.12 4.74
N ILE A 180 -0.93 21.06 4.78
CA ILE A 180 0.51 21.08 5.05
C ILE A 180 1.25 20.41 3.90
N PRO A 181 2.56 20.59 3.74
CA PRO A 181 3.36 19.78 2.85
C PRO A 181 3.28 18.29 3.21
N ALA A 182 3.24 17.41 2.21
CA ALA A 182 3.35 15.96 2.41
C ALA A 182 4.73 15.59 2.95
N VAL A 183 5.79 16.18 2.37
CA VAL A 183 7.17 15.99 2.80
C VAL A 183 7.90 17.33 2.95
N ALA A 184 8.83 17.37 3.90
CA ALA A 184 9.78 18.49 4.05
C ALA A 184 11.09 17.97 4.68
N THR A 185 12.17 18.71 4.44
CA THR A 185 13.43 18.55 5.18
C THR A 185 13.24 18.97 6.64
N GLU A 186 14.17 18.66 7.51
CA GLU A 186 14.15 19.06 8.91
C GLU A 186 13.83 20.54 9.11
N ASN A 187 13.18 20.87 10.22
CA ASN A 187 12.76 22.23 10.62
C ASN A 187 11.58 22.85 9.84
N LYS A 188 10.89 22.11 8.99
CA LYS A 188 9.66 22.59 8.36
C LYS A 188 8.49 21.66 8.69
N PRO A 189 7.31 22.20 9.00
CA PRO A 189 6.14 21.35 9.25
C PRO A 189 5.71 20.60 7.98
N ALA A 190 5.55 19.28 8.10
CA ALA A 190 5.05 18.42 7.03
C ALA A 190 4.37 17.19 7.63
N ALA A 191 3.73 16.38 6.79
CA ALA A 191 3.20 15.08 7.21
C ALA A 191 4.34 14.09 7.50
N MET A 192 5.39 14.09 6.67
CA MET A 192 6.64 13.34 6.87
C MET A 192 7.82 14.31 6.83
N ILE A 193 8.60 14.32 7.90
CA ILE A 193 9.75 15.23 8.08
C ILE A 193 11.03 14.40 8.00
N GLY A 194 12.03 14.91 7.30
CA GLY A 194 13.37 14.36 7.18
C GLY A 194 13.84 14.21 5.74
N ASP A 195 15.14 14.00 5.59
CA ASP A 195 15.78 13.94 4.27
C ASP A 195 15.31 12.71 3.47
N GLU A 196 15.13 11.58 4.12
CA GLU A 196 14.73 10.33 3.48
C GLU A 196 13.38 10.45 2.70
N PRO A 197 12.24 10.85 3.31
CA PRO A 197 10.99 11.03 2.58
C PRO A 197 11.08 12.19 1.59
N PHE A 198 11.84 13.25 1.90
CA PHE A 198 12.00 14.37 1.00
C PHE A 198 12.80 13.99 -0.26
N GLU A 199 13.87 13.21 -0.15
CA GLU A 199 14.63 12.72 -1.31
C GLU A 199 13.77 11.87 -2.24
N TYR A 200 12.92 11.02 -1.69
CA TYR A 200 12.05 10.18 -2.50
C TYR A 200 10.95 10.98 -3.18
N TYR A 201 10.12 11.70 -2.42
CA TYR A 201 8.93 12.36 -2.94
C TYR A 201 9.17 13.78 -3.45
N GLY A 202 10.09 14.51 -2.83
CA GLY A 202 10.33 15.93 -3.09
C GLY A 202 11.36 16.22 -4.18
N THR A 203 11.99 15.19 -4.75
CA THR A 203 13.01 15.30 -5.81
C THR A 203 12.61 14.55 -7.08
N SER A 204 13.53 14.45 -8.03
CA SER A 204 13.32 13.68 -9.26
C SER A 204 13.32 12.16 -9.07
N ARG A 205 13.67 11.63 -7.87
CA ARG A 205 13.82 10.19 -7.60
C ARG A 205 12.53 9.43 -7.88
N SER A 206 11.39 9.91 -7.38
CA SER A 206 10.08 9.30 -7.65
C SER A 206 9.10 10.27 -8.31
N TRP A 207 9.62 11.23 -9.05
CA TRP A 207 8.78 12.25 -9.67
C TRP A 207 7.63 11.64 -10.48
N SER A 208 6.42 12.15 -10.25
CA SER A 208 5.22 11.82 -11.00
C SER A 208 4.36 13.06 -11.18
N PRO A 209 3.79 13.30 -12.37
CA PRO A 209 2.94 14.48 -12.61
C PRO A 209 1.66 14.47 -11.77
N GLY A 210 1.22 13.30 -11.30
CA GLY A 210 0.04 13.14 -10.45
C GLY A 210 0.30 13.39 -8.96
N TRP A 211 1.56 13.43 -8.53
CA TRP A 211 1.90 13.65 -7.12
C TRP A 211 2.07 15.15 -6.81
N ILE A 212 1.47 15.59 -5.71
CA ILE A 212 1.53 16.98 -5.26
C ILE A 212 2.02 17.00 -3.82
N ASN A 213 3.06 17.80 -3.52
CA ASN A 213 3.56 17.98 -2.16
C ASN A 213 2.58 18.78 -1.29
N ARG A 214 1.45 18.16 -0.99
CA ARG A 214 0.37 18.72 -0.19
C ARG A 214 -0.41 17.60 0.49
N TYR A 215 -0.89 17.85 1.70
CA TYR A 215 -1.61 16.90 2.52
C TYR A 215 -2.60 17.63 3.43
N THR A 216 -3.85 17.19 3.53
CA THR A 216 -4.80 17.85 4.42
C THR A 216 -4.40 17.62 5.88
N THR A 217 -4.59 18.59 6.75
CA THR A 217 -4.31 18.43 8.19
C THR A 217 -5.15 17.33 8.82
N GLU A 218 -6.40 17.18 8.40
CA GLU A 218 -7.31 16.12 8.86
C GLU A 218 -6.81 14.71 8.54
N SER A 219 -6.03 14.57 7.47
CA SER A 219 -5.40 13.28 7.13
C SER A 219 -4.49 12.75 8.24
N LEU A 220 -3.76 13.64 8.93
CA LEU A 220 -2.91 13.23 10.06
C LEU A 220 -3.73 12.68 11.24
N GLU A 221 -4.86 13.30 11.53
CA GLU A 221 -5.78 12.81 12.57
C GLU A 221 -6.32 11.41 12.21
N ASN A 222 -6.73 11.22 10.96
CA ASN A 222 -7.20 9.93 10.45
C ASN A 222 -6.11 8.86 10.55
N LEU A 223 -4.85 9.19 10.18
CA LEU A 223 -3.73 8.26 10.30
C LEU A 223 -3.37 7.94 11.74
N MET A 224 -3.33 8.94 12.63
CA MET A 224 -3.04 8.71 14.05
C MET A 224 -4.06 7.79 14.73
N SER A 225 -5.28 7.71 14.22
CA SER A 225 -6.30 6.77 14.71
C SER A 225 -6.21 5.38 14.06
N PHE A 226 -5.38 5.20 13.02
CA PHE A 226 -5.28 3.93 12.31
C PHE A 226 -4.42 2.91 13.03
N ASN A 227 -4.99 1.72 13.27
CA ASN A 227 -4.30 0.57 13.83
C ASN A 227 -4.77 -0.72 13.14
N ALA A 228 -3.90 -1.33 12.35
CA ALA A 228 -4.16 -2.59 11.66
C ALA A 228 -3.82 -3.84 12.51
N VAL A 229 -3.03 -3.69 13.57
CA VAL A 229 -2.55 -4.81 14.41
C VAL A 229 -3.67 -5.71 14.96
N PRO A 230 -4.81 -5.17 15.45
CA PRO A 230 -5.93 -6.01 15.92
C PRO A 230 -6.53 -6.93 14.84
N HIS A 231 -6.40 -6.58 13.57
CA HIS A 231 -6.95 -7.37 12.47
C HIS A 231 -6.12 -8.62 12.13
N ALA A 232 -4.87 -8.71 12.62
CA ALA A 232 -3.97 -9.84 12.36
C ALA A 232 -4.59 -11.21 12.71
N HIS A 233 -5.36 -11.28 13.79
CA HIS A 233 -6.07 -12.52 14.20
C HIS A 233 -7.07 -13.03 13.15
N HIS A 234 -7.56 -12.14 12.29
CA HIS A 234 -8.61 -12.45 11.32
C HIS A 234 -8.05 -12.73 9.92
N VAL A 235 -6.74 -12.63 9.70
CA VAL A 235 -6.13 -12.87 8.39
C VAL A 235 -6.20 -14.37 8.03
N ALA A 236 -5.83 -15.24 8.96
CA ALA A 236 -5.90 -16.69 8.71
C ALA A 236 -7.32 -17.14 8.34
N PRO A 237 -7.47 -18.11 7.43
CA PRO A 237 -6.44 -18.95 6.81
C PRO A 237 -5.74 -18.32 5.58
N THR A 238 -5.93 -17.02 5.29
CA THR A 238 -5.22 -16.34 4.20
C THR A 238 -3.73 -16.24 4.54
N PRO A 239 -2.83 -16.79 3.68
CA PRO A 239 -1.39 -16.73 3.88
C PRO A 239 -0.87 -15.31 3.95
N LEU A 240 -0.08 -14.99 4.99
CA LEU A 240 0.49 -13.67 5.26
C LEU A 240 2.02 -13.69 5.17
N LEU A 241 2.58 -12.93 4.24
CA LEU A 241 4.01 -12.62 4.20
C LEU A 241 4.24 -11.20 4.71
N ILE A 242 5.17 -11.05 5.64
CA ILE A 242 5.65 -9.76 6.15
C ILE A 242 7.11 -9.59 5.74
N ILE A 243 7.44 -8.50 5.06
CA ILE A 243 8.82 -8.11 4.75
C ILE A 243 9.06 -6.75 5.39
N HIS A 244 10.03 -6.63 6.30
CA HIS A 244 10.19 -5.40 7.05
C HIS A 244 11.66 -5.06 7.31
N GLY A 245 11.97 -3.75 7.27
CA GLY A 245 13.30 -3.24 7.59
C GLY A 245 13.58 -3.31 9.10
N LYS A 246 14.76 -3.83 9.50
CA LYS A 246 15.16 -3.89 10.92
C LYS A 246 15.32 -2.52 11.55
N ASN A 247 15.71 -1.52 10.75
CA ASN A 247 16.09 -0.18 11.20
C ASN A 247 15.05 0.88 10.83
N ASP A 248 13.84 0.46 10.44
CA ASP A 248 12.77 1.36 10.03
C ASP A 248 12.35 2.29 11.17
N LYS A 249 12.44 3.60 10.93
CA LYS A 249 12.10 4.65 11.91
C LYS A 249 10.72 5.27 11.68
N TYR A 250 10.11 5.02 10.50
CA TYR A 250 8.79 5.55 10.14
C TYR A 250 7.67 4.54 10.36
N CYS A 251 7.95 3.26 10.10
CA CYS A 251 7.06 2.14 10.36
C CYS A 251 7.77 1.19 11.33
N LEU A 252 7.49 1.34 12.63
CA LEU A 252 8.28 0.68 13.67
C LEU A 252 8.25 -0.85 13.57
N PRO A 253 9.41 -1.53 13.53
CA PRO A 253 9.53 -2.99 13.34
C PRO A 253 8.77 -3.82 14.39
N LYS A 254 8.62 -3.30 15.61
CA LYS A 254 7.87 -3.98 16.67
C LYS A 254 6.43 -4.29 16.31
N PHE A 255 5.77 -3.43 15.50
CA PHE A 255 4.39 -3.68 15.08
C PHE A 255 4.30 -4.75 13.98
N ALA A 256 5.34 -4.88 13.15
CA ALA A 256 5.45 -6.00 12.22
C ALA A 256 5.61 -7.33 12.98
N GLN A 257 6.42 -7.35 14.03
CA GLN A 257 6.55 -8.50 14.92
C GLN A 257 5.23 -8.81 15.63
N GLU A 258 4.54 -7.79 16.15
CA GLU A 258 3.27 -7.97 16.84
C GLU A 258 2.18 -8.53 15.90
N VAL A 259 2.11 -8.08 14.66
CA VAL A 259 1.22 -8.66 13.64
C VAL A 259 1.58 -10.12 13.37
N TYR A 260 2.88 -10.42 13.20
CA TYR A 260 3.34 -11.79 13.02
C TYR A 260 2.93 -12.69 14.18
N ASP A 261 3.14 -12.24 15.42
CA ASP A 261 2.82 -13.03 16.61
C ASP A 261 1.32 -13.32 16.74
N LYS A 262 0.48 -12.35 16.38
CA LYS A 262 -1.00 -12.46 16.45
C LYS A 262 -1.64 -13.19 15.27
N ALA A 263 -1.03 -13.18 14.11
CA ALA A 263 -1.58 -13.85 12.93
C ALA A 263 -1.53 -15.38 13.09
N GLY A 264 -2.57 -16.06 12.56
CA GLY A 264 -2.57 -17.51 12.40
C GLY A 264 -1.80 -17.97 11.16
N GLU A 265 -1.57 -19.28 11.07
CA GLU A 265 -0.90 -19.89 9.91
C GLU A 265 -1.81 -19.91 8.64
N PRO A 266 -1.22 -19.89 7.42
CA PRO A 266 0.22 -19.81 7.13
C PRO A 266 0.74 -18.37 7.20
N LYS A 267 1.89 -18.19 7.81
CA LYS A 267 2.55 -16.86 7.92
C LYS A 267 4.06 -16.95 7.81
N GLU A 268 4.69 -15.89 7.34
CA GLU A 268 6.15 -15.75 7.32
C GLU A 268 6.54 -14.29 7.56
N ILE A 269 7.66 -14.07 8.25
CA ILE A 269 8.27 -12.75 8.39
C ILE A 269 9.72 -12.80 7.90
N THR A 270 10.09 -11.84 7.06
CA THR A 270 11.45 -11.65 6.54
C THR A 270 11.97 -10.29 6.93
N TRP A 271 13.07 -10.29 7.68
CA TRP A 271 13.74 -9.08 8.11
C TRP A 271 14.82 -8.65 7.12
N VAL A 272 14.74 -7.41 6.64
CA VAL A 272 15.72 -6.83 5.71
C VAL A 272 16.62 -5.87 6.47
N ASP A 273 17.94 -5.97 6.25
CA ASP A 273 18.93 -5.07 6.83
C ASP A 273 19.08 -3.82 5.95
N ALA A 274 17.96 -3.11 5.74
CA ALA A 274 17.94 -1.82 5.06
C ALA A 274 18.17 -0.71 6.09
N PRO A 275 19.02 0.29 5.78
CA PRO A 275 19.28 1.42 6.67
C PRO A 275 18.06 2.34 6.83
N ASN A 276 17.21 2.44 5.80
CA ASN A 276 16.07 3.36 5.76
C ASN A 276 14.77 2.64 5.39
N HIS A 277 13.64 3.26 5.73
CA HIS A 277 12.30 2.81 5.35
C HIS A 277 12.10 2.74 3.84
N ILE A 278 12.47 3.84 3.16
CA ILE A 278 12.24 4.04 1.72
C ILE A 278 13.20 3.24 0.84
N ASP A 279 14.25 2.67 1.39
CA ASP A 279 15.13 1.77 0.64
C ASP A 279 14.39 0.52 0.12
N LEU A 280 13.32 0.10 0.79
CA LEU A 280 12.41 -0.96 0.32
C LEU A 280 11.43 -0.51 -0.77
N TYR A 281 11.47 0.75 -1.22
CA TYR A 281 10.63 1.24 -2.30
C TYR A 281 11.27 1.04 -3.68
N ASP A 282 12.54 1.42 -3.84
CA ASP A 282 13.20 1.53 -5.14
C ASP A 282 14.72 1.25 -5.14
N VAL A 283 15.33 0.98 -3.98
CA VAL A 283 16.75 0.60 -3.95
C VAL A 283 16.88 -0.88 -4.31
N GLU A 284 17.33 -1.18 -5.54
CA GLU A 284 17.40 -2.50 -6.16
C GLU A 284 17.93 -3.59 -5.22
N LYS A 285 19.04 -3.32 -4.53
CA LYS A 285 19.66 -4.24 -3.54
C LYS A 285 18.68 -4.79 -2.50
N TYR A 286 17.67 -4.01 -2.09
CA TYR A 286 16.70 -4.39 -1.07
C TYR A 286 15.35 -4.78 -1.68
N VAL A 287 14.99 -4.12 -2.78
CA VAL A 287 13.71 -4.33 -3.48
C VAL A 287 13.69 -5.66 -4.21
N GLU A 288 14.75 -6.00 -4.96
CA GLU A 288 14.79 -7.23 -5.75
C GLU A 288 14.61 -8.50 -4.88
N PRO A 289 15.35 -8.70 -3.76
CA PRO A 289 15.10 -9.85 -2.88
C PRO A 289 13.70 -9.85 -2.26
N ALA A 290 13.14 -8.68 -1.93
CA ALA A 290 11.80 -8.56 -1.36
C ALA A 290 10.71 -8.92 -2.39
N ILE A 291 10.87 -8.48 -3.64
CA ILE A 291 9.98 -8.86 -4.74
C ILE A 291 10.08 -10.36 -5.01
N ASN A 292 11.28 -10.93 -5.11
CA ASN A 292 11.47 -12.36 -5.34
C ASN A 292 10.79 -13.18 -4.25
N LYS A 293 10.92 -12.79 -2.99
CA LYS A 293 10.23 -13.43 -1.87
C LYS A 293 8.71 -13.34 -1.98
N THR A 294 8.19 -12.18 -2.39
CA THR A 294 6.76 -11.97 -2.64
C THR A 294 6.26 -12.83 -3.80
N VAL A 295 7.03 -12.94 -4.88
CA VAL A 295 6.74 -13.82 -6.04
C VAL A 295 6.69 -15.28 -5.62
N GLU A 296 7.67 -15.76 -4.84
CA GLU A 296 7.67 -17.12 -4.29
C GLU A 296 6.41 -17.39 -3.46
N TRP A 297 6.03 -16.43 -2.61
CA TRP A 297 4.84 -16.52 -1.78
C TRP A 297 3.56 -16.62 -2.59
N PHE A 298 3.39 -15.75 -3.58
CA PHE A 298 2.22 -15.76 -4.45
C PHE A 298 2.19 -16.99 -5.37
N ASN A 299 3.32 -17.44 -5.89
CA ASN A 299 3.39 -18.70 -6.65
C ASN A 299 2.93 -19.90 -5.80
N LYS A 300 3.32 -19.94 -4.53
CA LYS A 300 2.94 -21.02 -3.60
C LYS A 300 1.47 -21.02 -3.25
N TYR A 301 0.84 -19.85 -3.12
CA TYR A 301 -0.48 -19.76 -2.50
C TYR A 301 -1.60 -19.25 -3.41
N LEU A 302 -1.28 -18.59 -4.52
CA LEU A 302 -2.28 -18.15 -5.50
C LEU A 302 -2.46 -19.17 -6.62
N ARG A 303 -1.36 -19.73 -7.14
CA ARG A 303 -1.46 -20.69 -8.25
C ARG A 303 -2.01 -22.00 -7.73
N GLY A 304 -3.18 -22.40 -8.23
CA GLY A 304 -3.88 -23.61 -7.80
C GLY A 304 -3.04 -24.88 -7.97
N LYS A 305 -3.37 -25.91 -7.21
CA LYS A 305 -2.71 -27.22 -7.22
C LYS A 305 -2.72 -27.94 -8.59
N SER A 306 -3.53 -27.48 -9.55
CA SER A 306 -3.62 -28.05 -10.90
C SER A 306 -2.33 -27.86 -11.71
N ARG A 307 -1.61 -26.73 -11.55
CA ARG A 307 -0.34 -26.50 -12.29
C ARG A 307 0.87 -27.16 -11.66
N LEU A 308 0.88 -27.40 -10.35
CA LEU A 308 1.95 -28.18 -9.69
C LEU A 308 2.00 -29.64 -10.16
N ASN A 309 0.88 -30.20 -10.65
CA ASN A 309 0.84 -31.55 -11.22
C ASN A 309 1.27 -31.60 -12.69
N GLU A 310 1.16 -30.52 -13.45
CA GLU A 310 1.64 -30.47 -14.84
C GLU A 310 3.17 -30.33 -14.93
N GLU A 311 3.80 -29.59 -13.99
CA GLU A 311 5.28 -29.48 -13.93
C GLU A 311 5.96 -30.74 -13.36
N LEU A 312 5.22 -31.60 -12.60
CA LEU A 312 5.75 -32.86 -12.09
C LEU A 312 5.52 -34.03 -13.06
N THR A 313 4.79 -33.83 -14.15
CA THR A 313 4.48 -34.85 -15.16
C THR A 313 5.08 -34.53 -16.54
N ALA A 314 5.81 -33.43 -16.70
CA ALA A 314 6.57 -33.05 -17.89
C ALA A 314 8.08 -33.26 -17.66
#